data_7c40a580d297388248d1a8005df8aeaf
#
_entry.id   7c40a580d297388248d1a8005df8aeaf
#
_cell.length_a   1.000
_cell.length_b   1.000
_cell.length_c   1.000
_cell.angle_alpha   90.00
_cell.angle_beta   90.00
_cell.angle_gamma   90.00
#
_symmetry.space_group_name_H-M   'P 1'
#
loop_
_entity.id
_entity.type
_entity.pdbx_description
1 polymer ?
#
loop_
_entity_poly.entity_id
_entity_poly.type
_entity_poly.pdbx_seq_one_letter_code
_entity_poly.pdbx_strand_id
1 'polypeptide(L)'
;MMNEKSKSETVYQEILARIREGFWKPGEQILAERQLATLFSVSRVTVRRAVSQLVGEGLLEYREGRLGTFVTAKIEEEPPAGSRLIGIALDNYTPAFASFLLEGLHDALWKHNYHTLYCNTHLENGKVTEKIASFIQQGVLGLIFSPLLSPSSMQVNKAILELSREAHIPLVQLDRCISGEPFSKVQCDNTKAMNDLMENLYAKGVRRPLVLSGIVTTSTEERLAGICQACERHGIEATVLEVDELEYYRQEKLVYPNGSPVSFAGYDAIIGLSQVLSKVAVRLAKLQTPNTLTAGVSASVMEAINDYSVIQPLYHIGYAAALLLIQHLESPKTPCTTILVQAQQWPYPTDKENRP
;
A
#
# COMPACT_ATOMS: atom_id res chain seq x y z
N MET A 1 23.32 30.61 -0.26
CA MET A 1 24.59 29.94 -0.68
C MET A 1 24.43 28.42 -0.44
N MET A 2 24.32 27.60 -1.48
CA MET A 2 24.32 26.14 -1.31
C MET A 2 25.70 25.72 -0.79
N ASN A 3 25.70 24.90 0.26
CA ASN A 3 26.91 24.39 0.92
C ASN A 3 27.73 23.53 -0.07
N GLU A 4 29.08 23.63 -0.05
CA GLU A 4 29.97 22.87 -0.96
C GLU A 4 29.78 21.34 -0.89
N LYS A 5 29.35 20.78 0.25
CA LYS A 5 28.94 19.39 0.38
C LYS A 5 27.74 19.04 -0.52
N SER A 6 26.74 19.91 -0.63
CA SER A 6 25.57 19.73 -1.49
C SER A 6 25.94 19.73 -2.98
N LYS A 7 26.90 20.57 -3.40
CA LYS A 7 27.34 20.65 -4.80
C LYS A 7 28.14 19.42 -5.25
N SER A 8 28.96 18.85 -4.36
CA SER A 8 29.71 17.63 -4.63
C SER A 8 28.77 16.44 -4.79
N GLU A 9 27.73 16.35 -3.98
CA GLU A 9 26.71 15.31 -4.08
C GLU A 9 25.92 15.42 -5.38
N THR A 10 25.54 16.62 -5.79
CA THR A 10 24.87 16.84 -7.09
C THR A 10 25.74 16.37 -8.26
N VAL A 11 27.05 16.71 -8.27
CA VAL A 11 27.98 16.27 -9.30
C VAL A 11 28.16 14.76 -9.29
N TYR A 12 28.23 14.14 -8.11
CA TYR A 12 28.29 12.68 -7.98
C TYR A 12 27.08 12.01 -8.63
N GLN A 13 25.86 12.46 -8.29
CA GLN A 13 24.62 11.90 -8.86
C GLN A 13 24.54 12.10 -10.39
N GLU A 14 24.97 13.24 -10.90
CA GLU A 14 24.99 13.53 -12.35
C GLU A 14 25.98 12.64 -13.12
N ILE A 15 27.16 12.39 -12.57
CA ILE A 15 28.13 11.48 -13.18
C ILE A 15 27.59 10.05 -13.13
N LEU A 16 27.05 9.62 -11.99
CA LEU A 16 26.47 8.30 -11.80
C LEU A 16 25.31 8.03 -12.79
N ALA A 17 24.41 9.00 -12.94
CA ALA A 17 23.30 8.91 -13.89
C ALA A 17 23.80 8.69 -15.31
N ARG A 18 24.78 9.46 -15.77
CA ARG A 18 25.34 9.35 -17.12
C ARG A 18 26.08 8.03 -17.36
N ILE A 19 26.71 7.47 -16.33
CA ILE A 19 27.30 6.13 -16.42
C ILE A 19 26.18 5.09 -16.55
N ARG A 20 25.12 5.17 -15.76
CA ARG A 20 23.97 4.26 -15.82
C ARG A 20 23.19 4.33 -17.13
N GLU A 21 23.06 5.52 -17.69
CA GLU A 21 22.43 5.77 -19.00
C GLU A 21 23.32 5.33 -20.20
N GLY A 22 24.54 4.83 -19.92
CA GLY A 22 25.46 4.37 -20.94
C GLY A 22 26.14 5.49 -21.74
N PHE A 23 26.11 6.73 -21.26
CA PHE A 23 26.81 7.85 -21.89
C PHE A 23 28.33 7.64 -21.86
N TRP A 24 28.86 7.06 -20.79
CA TRP A 24 30.21 6.49 -20.72
C TRP A 24 30.09 4.99 -20.46
N LYS A 25 30.62 4.20 -21.41
CA LYS A 25 30.56 2.75 -21.33
C LYS A 25 31.66 2.19 -20.41
N PRO A 26 31.51 0.95 -19.88
CA PRO A 26 32.58 0.25 -19.18
C PRO A 26 33.88 0.26 -19.96
N GLY A 27 34.96 0.69 -19.33
CA GLY A 27 36.27 0.82 -19.96
C GLY A 27 36.53 2.14 -20.68
N GLU A 28 35.52 2.99 -20.86
CA GLU A 28 35.68 4.31 -21.47
C GLU A 28 36.20 5.35 -20.46
N GLN A 29 36.93 6.32 -21.00
CA GLN A 29 37.41 7.46 -20.21
C GLN A 29 36.32 8.49 -20.07
N ILE A 30 36.02 8.91 -18.83
CA ILE A 30 35.13 10.05 -18.57
C ILE A 30 35.84 11.38 -18.89
N LEU A 31 35.06 12.45 -19.01
CA LEU A 31 35.62 13.79 -19.19
C LEU A 31 36.64 14.14 -18.08
N ALA A 32 37.70 14.82 -18.43
CA ALA A 32 38.66 15.30 -17.45
C ALA A 32 38.02 16.23 -16.41
N GLU A 33 38.54 16.24 -15.16
CA GLU A 33 38.00 17.07 -14.06
C GLU A 33 37.76 18.53 -14.45
N ARG A 34 38.62 19.09 -15.31
CA ARG A 34 38.47 20.47 -15.83
C ARG A 34 37.24 20.62 -16.73
N GLN A 35 36.98 19.64 -17.56
CA GLN A 35 35.82 19.64 -18.47
C GLN A 35 34.52 19.41 -17.68
N LEU A 36 34.54 18.50 -16.72
CA LEU A 36 33.41 18.26 -15.80
C LEU A 36 33.11 19.51 -14.96
N ALA A 37 34.15 20.23 -14.47
CA ALA A 37 33.97 21.47 -13.72
C ALA A 37 33.27 22.55 -14.55
N THR A 38 33.62 22.64 -15.83
CA THR A 38 32.93 23.55 -16.78
C THR A 38 31.51 23.09 -17.05
N LEU A 39 31.31 21.79 -17.33
CA LEU A 39 30.01 21.21 -17.66
C LEU A 39 28.99 21.41 -16.52
N PHE A 40 29.41 21.18 -15.28
CA PHE A 40 28.53 21.28 -14.10
C PHE A 40 28.56 22.67 -13.43
N SER A 41 29.34 23.62 -13.98
CA SER A 41 29.50 24.98 -13.44
C SER A 41 29.91 25.00 -11.95
N VAL A 42 30.88 24.15 -11.60
CA VAL A 42 31.40 23.99 -10.23
C VAL A 42 32.94 24.09 -10.19
N SER A 43 33.50 24.17 -8.98
CA SER A 43 34.96 24.15 -8.79
C SER A 43 35.56 22.76 -9.12
N ARG A 44 36.81 22.74 -9.58
CA ARG A 44 37.55 21.47 -9.80
C ARG A 44 37.68 20.63 -8.51
N VAL A 45 37.74 21.29 -7.35
CA VAL A 45 37.79 20.58 -6.06
C VAL A 45 36.46 19.84 -5.79
N THR A 46 35.33 20.44 -6.15
CA THR A 46 34.00 19.83 -6.03
C THR A 46 33.89 18.60 -6.94
N VAL A 47 34.35 18.67 -8.18
CA VAL A 47 34.38 17.54 -9.11
C VAL A 47 35.31 16.44 -8.61
N ARG A 48 36.51 16.80 -8.16
CA ARG A 48 37.48 15.82 -7.63
C ARG A 48 36.92 15.03 -6.47
N ARG A 49 36.18 15.66 -5.55
CA ARG A 49 35.53 14.97 -4.41
C ARG A 49 34.50 13.94 -4.95
N ALA A 50 33.63 14.32 -5.88
CA ALA A 50 32.65 13.43 -6.48
C ALA A 50 33.31 12.26 -7.23
N VAL A 51 34.34 12.53 -8.03
CA VAL A 51 35.10 11.49 -8.75
C VAL A 51 35.83 10.58 -7.78
N SER A 52 36.47 11.09 -6.73
CA SER A 52 37.14 10.27 -5.72
C SER A 52 36.18 9.37 -4.96
N GLN A 53 34.95 9.82 -4.72
CA GLN A 53 33.91 9.00 -4.11
C GLN A 53 33.51 7.84 -5.06
N LEU A 54 33.27 8.13 -6.35
CA LEU A 54 32.95 7.10 -7.36
C LEU A 54 34.12 6.10 -7.55
N VAL A 55 35.37 6.55 -7.42
CA VAL A 55 36.53 5.66 -7.43
C VAL A 55 36.59 4.80 -6.15
N GLY A 56 36.30 5.38 -4.99
CA GLY A 56 36.23 4.65 -3.72
C GLY A 56 35.13 3.58 -3.71
N GLU A 57 34.05 3.80 -4.41
CA GLU A 57 32.93 2.86 -4.61
C GLU A 57 33.18 1.87 -5.76
N GLY A 58 34.32 1.97 -6.46
CA GLY A 58 34.70 1.04 -7.52
C GLY A 58 33.96 1.25 -8.84
N LEU A 59 33.22 2.35 -9.00
CA LEU A 59 32.50 2.69 -10.25
C LEU A 59 33.39 3.39 -11.28
N LEU A 60 34.45 4.03 -10.81
CA LEU A 60 35.52 4.62 -11.63
C LEU A 60 36.88 4.09 -11.16
N GLU A 61 37.86 4.12 -12.06
CA GLU A 61 39.24 3.70 -11.75
C GLU A 61 40.26 4.62 -12.39
N TYR A 62 41.43 4.73 -11.74
CA TYR A 62 42.65 5.27 -12.36
C TYR A 62 43.45 4.09 -12.93
N ARG A 63 43.84 4.14 -14.20
CA ARG A 63 44.64 3.07 -14.85
C ARG A 63 46.12 3.41 -14.87
N GLU A 64 46.96 2.47 -14.43
CA GLU A 64 48.41 2.61 -14.52
C GLU A 64 48.85 2.88 -16.00
N GLY A 65 49.72 3.87 -16.19
CA GLY A 65 50.23 4.23 -17.50
C GLY A 65 49.27 5.00 -18.42
N ARG A 66 48.06 5.33 -17.98
CA ARG A 66 47.08 6.15 -18.70
C ARG A 66 46.61 7.34 -17.88
N LEU A 67 46.68 8.54 -18.50
CA LEU A 67 46.15 9.75 -17.88
C LEU A 67 44.61 9.76 -18.00
N GLY A 68 43.90 9.92 -16.88
CA GLY A 68 42.44 10.08 -16.84
C GLY A 68 41.75 9.11 -15.90
N THR A 69 40.44 9.29 -15.79
CA THR A 69 39.56 8.44 -14.98
C THR A 69 38.68 7.64 -15.94
N PHE A 70 38.57 6.37 -15.70
CA PHE A 70 37.86 5.43 -16.57
C PHE A 70 36.68 4.82 -15.81
N VAL A 71 35.62 4.52 -16.53
CA VAL A 71 34.52 3.70 -16.00
C VAL A 71 35.08 2.29 -15.80
N THR A 72 34.97 1.72 -14.59
CA THR A 72 35.48 0.39 -14.32
C THR A 72 34.86 -0.63 -15.28
N ALA A 73 35.69 -1.59 -15.76
CA ALA A 73 35.19 -2.74 -16.50
C ALA A 73 34.32 -3.66 -15.60
N LYS A 74 34.46 -3.51 -14.30
CA LYS A 74 33.59 -3.98 -13.21
C LYS A 74 32.63 -2.84 -12.79
N ILE A 75 31.94 -2.17 -13.69
CA ILE A 75 30.53 -2.11 -13.41
C ILE A 75 30.21 -3.58 -13.52
N GLU A 76 30.06 -4.27 -12.39
CA GLU A 76 29.18 -5.39 -12.39
C GLU A 76 27.95 -4.83 -13.12
N GLU A 77 27.76 -5.12 -14.42
CA GLU A 77 26.44 -5.43 -14.87
C GLU A 77 25.99 -6.30 -13.72
N GLU A 78 25.15 -5.78 -12.83
CA GLU A 78 24.41 -6.60 -11.89
C GLU A 78 24.03 -7.80 -12.73
N PRO A 79 24.49 -9.03 -12.46
CA PRO A 79 24.46 -10.16 -13.38
C PRO A 79 23.09 -10.13 -13.98
N PRO A 80 22.85 -10.34 -15.30
CA PRO A 80 21.54 -10.14 -15.94
C PRO A 80 20.54 -10.69 -14.98
N ALA A 81 19.99 -9.78 -14.25
CA ALA A 81 19.64 -9.97 -12.86
C ALA A 81 18.63 -11.09 -12.93
N GLY A 82 18.90 -12.17 -12.30
CA GLY A 82 17.91 -13.18 -12.10
C GLY A 82 16.70 -12.38 -11.67
N SER A 83 15.67 -12.36 -12.49
CA SER A 83 14.51 -11.48 -12.51
C SER A 83 14.25 -10.81 -11.15
N ARG A 84 14.55 -9.51 -10.98
CA ARG A 84 14.19 -8.76 -9.75
C ARG A 84 12.69 -8.44 -9.76
N LEU A 85 11.89 -9.43 -10.15
CA LEU A 85 10.45 -9.32 -10.29
C LEU A 85 9.75 -9.66 -8.97
N ILE A 86 8.78 -8.85 -8.62
CA ILE A 86 7.85 -9.10 -7.51
C ILE A 86 6.45 -9.26 -8.09
N GLY A 87 5.79 -10.35 -7.73
CA GLY A 87 4.41 -10.59 -8.11
C GLY A 87 3.45 -9.85 -7.17
N ILE A 88 2.51 -9.11 -7.74
CA ILE A 88 1.47 -8.39 -7.00
C ILE A 88 0.11 -8.90 -7.49
N ALA A 89 -0.69 -9.44 -6.58
CA ALA A 89 -2.06 -9.87 -6.88
C ALA A 89 -3.05 -9.16 -5.94
N LEU A 90 -3.90 -8.32 -6.52
CA LEU A 90 -4.95 -7.58 -5.80
C LEU A 90 -6.32 -8.00 -6.29
N ASP A 91 -7.28 -8.13 -5.37
CA ASP A 91 -8.65 -8.51 -5.66
C ASP A 91 -9.58 -7.30 -5.68
N ASN A 92 -10.33 -7.17 -6.76
CA ASN A 92 -11.54 -6.35 -6.98
C ASN A 92 -11.67 -5.06 -6.16
N TYR A 93 -10.61 -4.27 -6.15
CA TYR A 93 -10.63 -2.95 -5.51
C TYR A 93 -11.22 -1.88 -6.44
N THR A 94 -11.79 -0.85 -5.83
CA THR A 94 -12.12 0.37 -6.58
C THR A 94 -10.85 0.97 -7.19
N PRO A 95 -10.95 1.67 -8.35
CA PRO A 95 -9.78 2.24 -9.00
C PRO A 95 -8.92 3.12 -8.08
N ALA A 96 -9.53 3.97 -7.25
CA ALA A 96 -8.79 4.82 -6.32
C ALA A 96 -8.07 4.01 -5.23
N PHE A 97 -8.72 2.97 -4.70
CA PHE A 97 -8.10 2.10 -3.71
C PHE A 97 -6.86 1.41 -4.28
N ALA A 98 -6.99 0.77 -5.45
CA ALA A 98 -5.88 0.09 -6.11
C ALA A 98 -4.74 1.06 -6.47
N SER A 99 -5.07 2.26 -6.96
CA SER A 99 -4.09 3.26 -7.38
C SER A 99 -3.15 3.65 -6.24
N PHE A 100 -3.68 4.04 -5.07
CA PHE A 100 -2.85 4.44 -3.93
C PHE A 100 -2.00 3.29 -3.37
N LEU A 101 -2.56 2.07 -3.31
CA LEU A 101 -1.79 0.90 -2.90
C LEU A 101 -0.62 0.62 -3.85
N LEU A 102 -0.90 0.62 -5.17
CA LEU A 102 0.09 0.35 -6.20
C LEU A 102 1.18 1.44 -6.25
N GLU A 103 0.82 2.71 -6.03
CA GLU A 103 1.77 3.81 -5.94
C GLU A 103 2.76 3.57 -4.79
N GLY A 104 2.27 3.26 -3.59
CA GLY A 104 3.14 2.96 -2.45
C GLY A 104 4.03 1.74 -2.67
N LEU A 105 3.47 0.66 -3.24
CA LEU A 105 4.23 -0.53 -3.63
C LEU A 105 5.32 -0.19 -4.65
N HIS A 106 4.94 0.54 -5.71
CA HIS A 106 5.86 0.93 -6.78
C HIS A 106 7.03 1.75 -6.25
N ASP A 107 6.75 2.79 -5.45
CA ASP A 107 7.77 3.69 -4.93
C ASP A 107 8.80 2.98 -4.06
N ALA A 108 8.35 2.04 -3.21
CA ALA A 108 9.26 1.28 -2.37
C ALA A 108 10.07 0.27 -3.21
N LEU A 109 9.44 -0.50 -4.09
CA LEU A 109 10.10 -1.50 -4.93
C LEU A 109 11.08 -0.85 -5.90
N TRP A 110 10.69 0.25 -6.54
CA TRP A 110 11.54 0.99 -7.48
C TRP A 110 12.84 1.51 -6.84
N LYS A 111 12.75 2.07 -5.63
CA LYS A 111 13.93 2.53 -4.86
C LYS A 111 14.93 1.42 -4.57
N HIS A 112 14.48 0.17 -4.55
CA HIS A 112 15.30 -1.02 -4.30
C HIS A 112 15.59 -1.82 -5.57
N ASN A 113 15.37 -1.25 -6.76
CA ASN A 113 15.59 -1.87 -8.06
C ASN A 113 14.76 -3.16 -8.30
N TYR A 114 13.56 -3.25 -7.74
CA TYR A 114 12.60 -4.31 -8.06
C TYR A 114 11.58 -3.83 -9.07
N HIS A 115 11.16 -4.74 -9.95
CA HIS A 115 10.08 -4.55 -10.92
C HIS A 115 8.85 -5.35 -10.53
N THR A 116 7.69 -5.02 -11.08
CA THR A 116 6.44 -5.64 -10.66
C THR A 116 5.75 -6.38 -11.81
N LEU A 117 5.26 -7.59 -11.52
CA LEU A 117 4.23 -8.25 -12.31
C LEU A 117 2.90 -8.10 -11.57
N TYR A 118 1.97 -7.36 -12.15
CA TYR A 118 0.67 -7.10 -11.54
C TYR A 118 -0.44 -7.96 -12.12
N CYS A 119 -1.28 -8.51 -11.26
CA CYS A 119 -2.49 -9.22 -11.60
C CYS A 119 -3.68 -8.66 -10.81
N ASN A 120 -4.69 -8.15 -11.52
CA ASN A 120 -6.01 -7.96 -10.95
C ASN A 120 -6.77 -9.28 -11.04
N THR A 121 -7.28 -9.75 -9.92
CA THR A 121 -7.89 -11.09 -9.84
C THR A 121 -9.38 -11.11 -10.20
N HIS A 122 -10.07 -9.97 -10.24
CA HIS A 122 -11.44 -9.76 -10.72
C HIS A 122 -12.48 -10.82 -10.30
N LEU A 123 -12.41 -11.34 -9.07
CA LEU A 123 -13.31 -12.39 -8.58
C LEU A 123 -13.28 -13.72 -9.41
N GLU A 124 -12.35 -13.89 -10.34
CA GLU A 124 -12.18 -15.09 -11.14
C GLU A 124 -11.38 -16.16 -10.37
N ASN A 125 -12.00 -16.76 -9.36
CA ASN A 125 -11.36 -17.75 -8.47
C ASN A 125 -10.59 -18.84 -9.24
N GLY A 126 -11.10 -19.35 -10.37
CA GLY A 126 -10.51 -20.47 -11.10
C GLY A 126 -9.20 -20.15 -11.81
N LYS A 127 -8.87 -18.87 -12.03
CA LYS A 127 -7.66 -18.49 -12.80
C LYS A 127 -6.58 -17.84 -11.94
N VAL A 128 -6.85 -17.49 -10.70
CA VAL A 128 -5.89 -16.76 -9.87
C VAL A 128 -4.69 -17.61 -9.53
N THR A 129 -4.89 -18.87 -9.16
CA THR A 129 -3.82 -19.83 -8.91
C THR A 129 -2.93 -20.05 -10.13
N GLU A 130 -3.52 -20.13 -11.33
CA GLU A 130 -2.76 -20.26 -12.59
C GLU A 130 -1.92 -19.00 -12.86
N LYS A 131 -2.46 -17.82 -12.63
CA LYS A 131 -1.73 -16.54 -12.77
C LYS A 131 -0.56 -16.44 -11.80
N ILE A 132 -0.76 -16.84 -10.53
CA ILE A 132 0.32 -16.85 -9.52
C ILE A 132 1.38 -17.91 -9.88
N ALA A 133 0.97 -19.09 -10.31
CA ALA A 133 1.90 -20.11 -10.80
C ALA A 133 2.73 -19.61 -12.01
N SER A 134 2.11 -18.86 -12.92
CA SER A 134 2.81 -18.23 -14.04
C SER A 134 3.82 -17.18 -13.55
N PHE A 135 3.52 -16.38 -12.52
CA PHE A 135 4.49 -15.45 -11.93
C PHE A 135 5.71 -16.18 -11.38
N ILE A 136 5.46 -17.28 -10.65
CA ILE A 136 6.54 -18.12 -10.11
C ILE A 136 7.40 -18.71 -11.24
N GLN A 137 6.79 -19.19 -12.32
CA GLN A 137 7.52 -19.69 -13.51
C GLN A 137 8.34 -18.59 -14.21
N GLN A 138 7.90 -17.33 -14.15
CA GLN A 138 8.64 -16.18 -14.66
C GLN A 138 9.75 -15.71 -13.72
N GLY A 139 9.95 -16.39 -12.59
CA GLY A 139 11.04 -16.13 -11.67
C GLY A 139 10.82 -14.92 -10.75
N VAL A 140 9.57 -14.65 -10.33
CA VAL A 140 9.37 -13.66 -9.26
C VAL A 140 10.06 -14.12 -7.99
N LEU A 141 10.68 -13.17 -7.30
CA LEU A 141 11.42 -13.43 -6.06
C LEU A 141 10.52 -13.50 -4.83
N GLY A 142 9.33 -12.93 -4.91
CA GLY A 142 8.36 -12.90 -3.84
C GLY A 142 7.00 -12.42 -4.31
N LEU A 143 5.99 -12.51 -3.42
CA LEU A 143 4.61 -12.19 -3.71
C LEU A 143 4.05 -11.19 -2.69
N ILE A 144 3.28 -10.22 -3.18
CA ILE A 144 2.37 -9.41 -2.36
C ILE A 144 0.95 -9.73 -2.79
N PHE A 145 0.17 -10.24 -1.85
CA PHE A 145 -1.13 -10.82 -2.14
C PHE A 145 -2.21 -10.25 -1.22
N SER A 146 -3.27 -9.72 -1.83
CA SER A 146 -4.50 -9.42 -1.11
C SER A 146 -5.49 -10.58 -1.27
N PRO A 147 -5.87 -11.27 -0.18
CA PRO A 147 -6.81 -12.38 -0.24
C PRO A 147 -8.13 -12.02 -0.92
N LEU A 148 -8.67 -12.97 -1.68
CA LEU A 148 -9.93 -12.83 -2.42
C LEU A 148 -11.12 -12.70 -1.46
N LEU A 149 -12.08 -11.84 -1.82
CA LEU A 149 -13.24 -11.48 -0.99
C LEU A 149 -14.33 -12.55 -0.92
N SER A 150 -14.50 -13.36 -1.96
CA SER A 150 -15.62 -14.29 -2.01
C SER A 150 -15.51 -15.38 -0.93
N PRO A 151 -16.59 -15.72 -0.21
CA PRO A 151 -16.61 -16.84 0.73
C PRO A 151 -16.14 -18.17 0.13
N SER A 152 -16.40 -18.38 -1.18
CA SER A 152 -15.91 -19.55 -1.93
C SER A 152 -14.42 -19.52 -2.23
N SER A 153 -13.74 -18.40 -1.97
CA SER A 153 -12.32 -18.20 -2.31
C SER A 153 -11.35 -18.72 -1.24
N MET A 154 -11.81 -19.17 -0.10
CA MET A 154 -10.92 -19.61 0.98
C MET A 154 -9.94 -20.71 0.53
N GLN A 155 -10.41 -21.68 -0.25
CA GLN A 155 -9.55 -22.74 -0.79
C GLN A 155 -8.51 -22.17 -1.77
N VAL A 156 -8.92 -21.24 -2.64
CA VAL A 156 -8.04 -20.56 -3.59
C VAL A 156 -6.99 -19.73 -2.84
N ASN A 157 -7.42 -18.98 -1.82
CA ASN A 157 -6.52 -18.19 -0.98
C ASN A 157 -5.45 -19.09 -0.32
N LYS A 158 -5.85 -20.22 0.27
CA LYS A 158 -4.91 -21.19 0.85
C LYS A 158 -3.99 -21.81 -0.18
N ALA A 159 -4.49 -22.14 -1.38
CA ALA A 159 -3.68 -22.68 -2.46
C ALA A 159 -2.58 -21.70 -2.91
N ILE A 160 -2.87 -20.38 -2.91
CA ILE A 160 -1.86 -19.35 -3.22
C ILE A 160 -0.77 -19.31 -2.15
N LEU A 161 -1.13 -19.40 -0.87
CA LEU A 161 -0.14 -19.48 0.20
C LEU A 161 0.74 -20.71 0.07
N GLU A 162 0.16 -21.87 -0.31
CA GLU A 162 0.90 -23.11 -0.50
C GLU A 162 1.85 -23.04 -1.70
N LEU A 163 1.41 -22.47 -2.83
CA LEU A 163 2.30 -22.22 -3.99
C LEU A 163 3.55 -21.40 -3.59
N SER A 164 3.40 -20.41 -2.72
CA SER A 164 4.53 -19.62 -2.21
C SER A 164 5.47 -20.48 -1.35
N ARG A 165 4.93 -21.35 -0.49
CA ARG A 165 5.73 -22.28 0.33
C ARG A 165 6.50 -23.30 -0.53
N GLU A 166 5.82 -23.93 -1.49
CA GLU A 166 6.42 -24.90 -2.40
C GLU A 166 7.52 -24.29 -3.26
N ALA A 167 7.33 -23.05 -3.71
CA ALA A 167 8.31 -22.30 -4.48
C ALA A 167 9.43 -21.71 -3.61
N HIS A 168 9.35 -21.80 -2.30
CA HIS A 168 10.28 -21.20 -1.33
C HIS A 168 10.50 -19.69 -1.51
N ILE A 169 9.45 -18.96 -1.92
CA ILE A 169 9.48 -17.50 -2.06
C ILE A 169 8.67 -16.83 -0.93
N PRO A 170 9.11 -15.70 -0.39
CA PRO A 170 8.37 -14.97 0.63
C PRO A 170 7.07 -14.40 0.05
N LEU A 171 6.02 -14.37 0.91
CA LEU A 171 4.74 -13.75 0.60
C LEU A 171 4.34 -12.81 1.74
N VAL A 172 3.88 -11.61 1.40
CA VAL A 172 3.28 -10.65 2.31
C VAL A 172 1.79 -10.49 1.96
N GLN A 173 0.91 -10.70 2.95
CA GLN A 173 -0.51 -10.42 2.81
C GLN A 173 -0.79 -8.93 2.96
N LEU A 174 -1.68 -8.40 2.14
CA LEU A 174 -1.96 -6.96 2.03
C LEU A 174 -3.43 -6.65 2.32
N ASP A 175 -3.69 -5.64 3.17
CA ASP A 175 -5.01 -5.10 3.54
C ASP A 175 -5.91 -6.09 4.29
N ARG A 176 -6.01 -7.31 3.83
CA ARG A 176 -6.72 -8.43 4.44
C ARG A 176 -5.77 -9.58 4.70
N CYS A 177 -6.12 -10.47 5.58
CA CYS A 177 -5.31 -11.65 5.84
C CYS A 177 -6.17 -12.91 5.99
N ILE A 178 -5.54 -14.04 5.80
CA ILE A 178 -6.10 -15.35 6.11
C ILE A 178 -5.71 -15.63 7.56
N SER A 179 -6.69 -15.74 8.43
CA SER A 179 -6.47 -15.97 9.86
C SER A 179 -5.79 -17.33 10.11
N GLY A 180 -4.88 -17.35 11.10
CA GLY A 180 -4.17 -18.59 11.49
C GLY A 180 -3.00 -18.97 10.59
N GLU A 181 -2.75 -18.28 9.48
CA GLU A 181 -1.64 -18.56 8.58
C GLU A 181 -0.38 -17.77 8.97
N PRO A 182 0.80 -18.44 9.07
CA PRO A 182 2.05 -17.83 9.50
C PRO A 182 2.74 -17.07 8.35
N PHE A 183 2.08 -16.04 7.82
CA PHE A 183 2.63 -15.14 6.81
C PHE A 183 2.65 -13.72 7.35
N SER A 184 3.64 -12.95 6.92
CA SER A 184 3.69 -11.52 7.19
C SER A 184 2.52 -10.80 6.56
N LYS A 185 2.06 -9.75 7.21
CA LYS A 185 0.90 -8.96 6.75
C LYS A 185 1.05 -7.48 7.08
N VAL A 186 0.51 -6.66 6.19
CA VAL A 186 0.41 -5.21 6.37
C VAL A 186 -1.04 -4.79 6.10
N GLN A 187 -1.65 -4.14 7.07
CA GLN A 187 -3.04 -3.73 7.01
C GLN A 187 -3.28 -2.42 7.75
N CYS A 188 -4.44 -1.82 7.56
CA CYS A 188 -4.91 -0.72 8.37
C CYS A 188 -5.15 -1.20 9.82
N ASP A 189 -4.88 -0.35 10.81
CA ASP A 189 -5.36 -0.57 12.19
C ASP A 189 -6.87 -0.27 12.23
N ASN A 190 -7.64 -1.23 11.69
CA ASN A 190 -9.09 -1.10 11.50
C ASN A 190 -9.83 -0.97 12.84
N THR A 191 -9.39 -1.72 13.86
CA THR A 191 -10.03 -1.70 15.19
C THR A 191 -9.89 -0.32 15.81
N LYS A 192 -8.66 0.20 15.87
CA LYS A 192 -8.43 1.55 16.41
C LYS A 192 -9.15 2.62 15.58
N ALA A 193 -9.07 2.55 14.26
CA ALA A 193 -9.68 3.54 13.38
C ALA A 193 -11.19 3.66 13.56
N MET A 194 -11.91 2.54 13.64
CA MET A 194 -13.36 2.55 13.83
C MET A 194 -13.78 2.81 15.27
N ASN A 195 -12.92 2.46 16.22
CA ASN A 195 -13.11 2.87 17.61
C ASN A 195 -13.06 4.40 17.74
N ASP A 196 -12.02 5.03 17.19
CA ASP A 196 -11.87 6.49 17.19
C ASP A 196 -13.02 7.18 16.43
N LEU A 197 -13.50 6.60 15.32
CA LEU A 197 -14.66 7.09 14.60
C LEU A 197 -15.92 7.08 15.49
N MET A 198 -16.17 5.99 16.19
CA MET A 198 -17.35 5.86 17.05
C MET A 198 -17.27 6.80 18.27
N GLU A 199 -16.09 7.02 18.84
CA GLU A 199 -15.87 8.03 19.89
C GLU A 199 -16.25 9.44 19.38
N ASN A 200 -15.82 9.79 18.16
CA ASN A 200 -16.17 11.06 17.54
C ASN A 200 -17.70 11.19 17.32
N LEU A 201 -18.36 10.15 16.88
CA LEU A 201 -19.80 10.13 16.69
C LEU A 201 -20.54 10.24 18.05
N TYR A 202 -20.08 9.53 19.08
CA TYR A 202 -20.62 9.64 20.43
C TYR A 202 -20.53 11.06 20.98
N ALA A 203 -19.38 11.72 20.78
CA ALA A 203 -19.19 13.12 21.19
C ALA A 203 -20.12 14.09 20.43
N LYS A 204 -20.63 13.72 19.24
CA LYS A 204 -21.63 14.46 18.48
C LYS A 204 -23.08 14.11 18.87
N GLY A 205 -23.27 13.27 19.86
CA GLY A 205 -24.58 12.92 20.39
C GLY A 205 -25.21 11.65 19.83
N VAL A 206 -24.47 10.87 19.03
CA VAL A 206 -24.95 9.57 18.53
C VAL A 206 -25.17 8.60 19.68
N ARG A 207 -26.36 7.99 19.72
CA ARG A 207 -26.78 7.02 20.75
C ARG A 207 -27.41 5.75 20.18
N ARG A 208 -27.83 5.78 18.93
CA ARG A 208 -28.48 4.65 18.24
C ARG A 208 -27.82 4.46 16.86
N PRO A 209 -26.54 3.97 16.84
CA PRO A 209 -25.86 3.73 15.57
C PRO A 209 -26.38 2.46 14.90
N LEU A 210 -26.59 2.55 13.56
CA LEU A 210 -26.81 1.41 12.67
C LEU A 210 -25.52 1.13 11.90
N VAL A 211 -25.03 -0.08 11.96
CA VAL A 211 -23.83 -0.54 11.25
C VAL A 211 -24.25 -1.42 10.09
N LEU A 212 -23.91 -1.02 8.87
CA LEU A 212 -24.10 -1.84 7.67
C LEU A 212 -22.91 -2.77 7.50
N SER A 213 -23.16 -4.08 7.61
CA SER A 213 -22.19 -5.15 7.43
C SER A 213 -22.54 -5.93 6.16
N GLY A 214 -21.55 -6.22 5.32
CA GLY A 214 -21.72 -6.95 4.06
C GLY A 214 -20.80 -8.17 4.01
N ILE A 215 -19.85 -8.15 3.06
CA ILE A 215 -18.88 -9.24 2.93
C ILE A 215 -17.99 -9.30 4.17
N VAL A 216 -17.97 -10.47 4.81
CA VAL A 216 -17.15 -10.71 6.00
C VAL A 216 -15.70 -10.96 5.60
N THR A 217 -14.81 -10.14 6.12
CA THR A 217 -13.35 -10.23 5.97
C THR A 217 -12.69 -9.88 7.30
N THR A 218 -11.41 -10.20 7.48
CA THR A 218 -10.66 -9.77 8.67
C THR A 218 -10.75 -8.26 8.90
N SER A 219 -10.68 -7.46 7.84
CA SER A 219 -10.78 -6.00 7.95
C SER A 219 -12.18 -5.54 8.40
N THR A 220 -13.27 -6.15 7.92
CA THR A 220 -14.63 -5.79 8.34
C THR A 220 -14.95 -6.28 9.75
N GLU A 221 -14.44 -7.44 10.16
CA GLU A 221 -14.55 -7.94 11.55
C GLU A 221 -13.81 -7.01 12.52
N GLU A 222 -12.59 -6.60 12.21
CA GLU A 222 -11.81 -5.66 13.01
C GLU A 222 -12.50 -4.29 13.12
N ARG A 223 -13.11 -3.80 12.03
CA ARG A 223 -13.89 -2.55 12.01
C ARG A 223 -15.11 -2.64 12.92
N LEU A 224 -15.86 -3.72 12.81
CA LEU A 224 -17.02 -3.95 13.69
C LEU A 224 -16.58 -4.04 15.16
N ALA A 225 -15.51 -4.78 15.45
CA ALA A 225 -14.97 -4.88 16.81
C ALA A 225 -14.59 -3.51 17.39
N GLY A 226 -14.00 -2.63 16.60
CA GLY A 226 -13.68 -1.26 17.01
C GLY A 226 -14.91 -0.44 17.40
N ILE A 227 -15.99 -0.52 16.59
CA ILE A 227 -17.27 0.15 16.91
C ILE A 227 -17.86 -0.42 18.19
N CYS A 228 -17.93 -1.75 18.31
CA CYS A 228 -18.49 -2.41 19.49
C CYS A 228 -17.74 -2.03 20.77
N GLN A 229 -16.40 -2.00 20.75
CA GLN A 229 -15.58 -1.58 21.89
C GLN A 229 -15.89 -0.16 22.36
N ALA A 230 -16.09 0.78 21.44
CA ALA A 230 -16.46 2.15 21.79
C ALA A 230 -17.90 2.22 22.33
N CYS A 231 -18.84 1.53 21.71
CA CYS A 231 -20.22 1.45 22.18
C CYS A 231 -20.32 0.88 23.58
N GLU A 232 -19.61 -0.20 23.88
CA GLU A 232 -19.57 -0.85 25.18
C GLU A 232 -19.09 0.11 26.30
N ARG A 233 -18.01 0.87 26.03
CA ARG A 233 -17.52 1.88 26.98
C ARG A 233 -18.54 2.94 27.34
N HIS A 234 -19.44 3.27 26.43
CA HIS A 234 -20.46 4.30 26.61
C HIS A 234 -21.84 3.74 26.96
N GLY A 235 -21.98 2.43 27.15
CA GLY A 235 -23.23 1.79 27.48
C GLY A 235 -24.32 1.96 26.40
N ILE A 236 -23.92 2.05 25.13
CA ILE A 236 -24.82 2.07 23.97
C ILE A 236 -24.68 0.78 23.18
N GLU A 237 -25.71 0.40 22.47
CA GLU A 237 -25.73 -0.79 21.62
C GLU A 237 -25.79 -0.37 20.15
N ALA A 238 -24.85 -0.89 19.35
CA ALA A 238 -24.89 -0.75 17.90
C ALA A 238 -25.80 -1.81 17.29
N THR A 239 -26.79 -1.40 16.50
CA THR A 239 -27.55 -2.34 15.69
C THR A 239 -26.72 -2.71 14.47
N VAL A 240 -26.40 -3.99 14.30
CA VAL A 240 -25.67 -4.50 13.13
C VAL A 240 -26.68 -5.06 12.14
N LEU A 241 -26.65 -4.55 10.91
CA LEU A 241 -27.48 -4.98 9.82
C LEU A 241 -26.63 -5.68 8.77
N GLU A 242 -26.82 -6.98 8.65
CA GLU A 242 -26.23 -7.76 7.55
C GLU A 242 -27.00 -7.52 6.26
N VAL A 243 -26.30 -7.15 5.19
CA VAL A 243 -26.86 -6.84 3.88
C VAL A 243 -26.09 -7.57 2.79
N ASP A 244 -26.79 -7.86 1.69
CA ASP A 244 -26.14 -8.46 0.53
C ASP A 244 -25.41 -7.37 -0.28
N GLU A 245 -24.12 -7.19 0.03
CA GLU A 245 -23.26 -6.24 -0.66
C GLU A 245 -23.01 -6.63 -2.12
N LEU A 246 -22.99 -7.94 -2.44
CA LEU A 246 -22.83 -8.43 -3.81
C LEU A 246 -24.08 -8.16 -4.66
N GLU A 247 -25.25 -8.29 -4.07
CA GLU A 247 -26.50 -7.95 -4.76
C GLU A 247 -26.60 -6.45 -5.03
N TYR A 248 -26.09 -5.61 -4.13
CA TYR A 248 -25.98 -4.18 -4.38
C TYR A 248 -25.12 -3.88 -5.62
N TYR A 249 -23.98 -4.56 -5.79
CA TYR A 249 -23.15 -4.42 -6.98
C TYR A 249 -23.86 -4.81 -8.28
N ARG A 250 -24.78 -5.78 -8.21
CA ARG A 250 -25.52 -6.27 -9.38
C ARG A 250 -26.74 -5.41 -9.72
N GLN A 251 -27.48 -4.95 -8.73
CA GLN A 251 -28.80 -4.34 -8.91
C GLN A 251 -28.93 -2.92 -8.34
N GLU A 252 -27.91 -2.38 -7.72
CA GLU A 252 -27.91 -1.11 -6.98
C GLU A 252 -29.00 -1.02 -5.88
N LYS A 253 -29.47 -2.16 -5.38
CA LYS A 253 -30.48 -2.27 -4.34
C LYS A 253 -29.88 -2.85 -3.07
N LEU A 254 -30.08 -2.16 -1.95
CA LEU A 254 -29.74 -2.68 -0.64
C LEU A 254 -30.99 -3.33 -0.03
N VAL A 255 -30.90 -4.63 0.17
CA VAL A 255 -31.99 -5.43 0.75
C VAL A 255 -31.44 -6.30 1.89
N TYR A 256 -32.34 -6.64 2.79
CA TYR A 256 -32.06 -7.73 3.74
C TYR A 256 -31.89 -9.06 3.01
N PRO A 257 -31.26 -10.08 3.63
CA PRO A 257 -31.15 -11.42 3.04
C PRO A 257 -32.51 -12.04 2.64
N ASN A 258 -33.61 -11.60 3.26
CA ASN A 258 -34.97 -12.02 2.90
C ASN A 258 -35.60 -11.21 1.76
N GLY A 259 -34.85 -10.29 1.12
CA GLY A 259 -35.29 -9.48 0.00
C GLY A 259 -36.08 -8.21 0.38
N SER A 260 -36.36 -7.94 1.66
CA SER A 260 -37.07 -6.73 2.07
C SER A 260 -36.20 -5.48 2.00
N PRO A 261 -36.74 -4.27 1.72
CA PRO A 261 -36.00 -3.02 1.70
C PRO A 261 -35.43 -2.67 3.07
N VAL A 262 -34.18 -2.18 3.12
CA VAL A 262 -33.56 -1.70 4.35
C VAL A 262 -34.16 -0.35 4.75
N SER A 263 -34.51 -0.19 6.05
CA SER A 263 -35.00 1.07 6.61
C SER A 263 -33.98 1.66 7.62
N PHE A 264 -33.76 2.96 7.53
CA PHE A 264 -32.90 3.72 8.43
C PHE A 264 -33.66 4.51 9.51
N ALA A 265 -34.98 4.37 9.53
CA ALA A 265 -35.83 5.07 10.49
C ALA A 265 -35.45 4.68 11.95
N GLY A 266 -35.32 5.68 12.81
CA GLY A 266 -35.05 5.48 14.24
C GLY A 266 -33.57 5.44 14.63
N TYR A 267 -32.65 5.50 13.66
CA TYR A 267 -31.21 5.59 13.94
C TYR A 267 -30.71 7.04 13.80
N ASP A 268 -29.69 7.40 14.56
CA ASP A 268 -29.09 8.73 14.56
C ASP A 268 -27.73 8.77 13.83
N ALA A 269 -27.15 7.61 13.54
CA ALA A 269 -26.03 7.45 12.64
C ALA A 269 -26.09 6.15 11.82
N ILE A 270 -25.63 6.18 10.57
CA ILE A 270 -25.48 5.02 9.70
C ILE A 270 -24.00 4.86 9.34
N ILE A 271 -23.44 3.71 9.68
CA ILE A 271 -21.99 3.44 9.54
C ILE A 271 -21.77 2.30 8.56
N GLY A 272 -21.04 2.53 7.46
CA GLY A 272 -20.68 1.49 6.50
C GLY A 272 -19.32 0.86 6.83
N LEU A 273 -19.24 -0.48 6.95
CA LEU A 273 -17.99 -1.20 7.21
C LEU A 273 -17.09 -1.36 5.98
N SER A 274 -17.60 -1.15 4.77
CA SER A 274 -16.83 -1.15 3.51
C SER A 274 -16.97 0.20 2.80
N GLN A 275 -16.11 0.47 1.82
CA GLN A 275 -16.25 1.67 0.98
C GLN A 275 -17.60 1.72 0.25
N VAL A 276 -18.07 0.56 -0.19
CA VAL A 276 -19.37 0.44 -0.87
C VAL A 276 -20.49 0.79 0.10
N LEU A 277 -20.52 0.14 1.26
CA LEU A 277 -21.57 0.38 2.26
C LEU A 277 -21.52 1.80 2.82
N SER A 278 -20.33 2.43 2.88
CA SER A 278 -20.20 3.85 3.21
C SER A 278 -20.91 4.75 2.20
N LYS A 279 -20.76 4.47 0.90
CA LYS A 279 -21.46 5.21 -0.18
C LYS A 279 -22.97 4.93 -0.16
N VAL A 280 -23.35 3.69 0.14
CA VAL A 280 -24.76 3.29 0.30
C VAL A 280 -25.40 4.03 1.47
N ALA A 281 -24.73 4.12 2.62
CA ALA A 281 -25.21 4.84 3.78
C ALA A 281 -25.59 6.28 3.45
N VAL A 282 -24.72 7.03 2.74
CA VAL A 282 -24.98 8.39 2.29
C VAL A 282 -26.19 8.46 1.35
N ARG A 283 -26.22 7.59 0.33
CA ARG A 283 -27.29 7.60 -0.68
C ARG A 283 -28.66 7.37 -0.04
N LEU A 284 -28.78 6.35 0.80
CA LEU A 284 -30.04 5.98 1.41
C LEU A 284 -30.44 6.91 2.56
N ALA A 285 -29.51 7.41 3.35
CA ALA A 285 -29.77 8.40 4.39
C ALA A 285 -30.38 9.66 3.79
N LYS A 286 -29.84 10.18 2.68
CA LYS A 286 -30.42 11.34 1.97
C LYS A 286 -31.86 11.13 1.50
N LEU A 287 -32.22 9.90 1.16
CA LEU A 287 -33.56 9.57 0.69
C LEU A 287 -34.56 9.31 1.80
N GLN A 288 -34.14 8.64 2.89
CA GLN A 288 -35.02 8.16 3.95
C GLN A 288 -34.98 9.03 5.22
N THR A 289 -33.79 9.47 5.61
CA THR A 289 -33.53 10.13 6.90
C THR A 289 -32.44 11.22 6.74
N PRO A 290 -32.75 12.36 6.09
CA PRO A 290 -31.73 13.35 5.67
C PRO A 290 -30.97 14.01 6.84
N ASN A 291 -31.48 13.91 8.06
CA ASN A 291 -30.82 14.45 9.27
C ASN A 291 -29.97 13.40 10.04
N THR A 292 -29.93 12.16 9.58
CA THR A 292 -29.15 11.10 10.19
C THR A 292 -27.70 11.24 9.74
N LEU A 293 -26.75 11.18 10.68
CA LEU A 293 -25.32 11.23 10.36
C LEU A 293 -24.91 9.99 9.58
N THR A 294 -23.98 10.18 8.66
CA THR A 294 -23.39 9.09 7.89
C THR A 294 -21.90 8.97 8.18
N ALA A 295 -21.43 7.73 8.31
CA ALA A 295 -20.03 7.46 8.57
C ALA A 295 -19.55 6.20 7.87
N GLY A 296 -18.22 6.04 7.75
CA GLY A 296 -17.64 4.85 7.18
C GLY A 296 -16.19 5.00 6.76
N VAL A 297 -15.77 4.21 5.78
CA VAL A 297 -14.39 4.18 5.29
C VAL A 297 -14.28 4.71 3.86
N SER A 298 -13.17 5.38 3.58
CA SER A 298 -12.87 5.96 2.26
C SER A 298 -11.40 5.71 1.88
N ALA A 299 -11.13 5.65 0.57
CA ALA A 299 -9.79 5.50 0.05
C ALA A 299 -8.97 6.79 0.14
N SER A 300 -9.65 7.94 0.12
CA SER A 300 -9.02 9.26 0.20
C SER A 300 -10.02 10.29 0.73
N VAL A 301 -9.51 11.46 1.10
CA VAL A 301 -10.34 12.61 1.50
C VAL A 301 -11.28 13.05 0.36
N MET A 302 -10.83 12.94 -0.90
CA MET A 302 -11.64 13.31 -2.07
C MET A 302 -12.83 12.38 -2.30
N GLU A 303 -12.73 11.14 -1.83
CA GLU A 303 -13.83 10.16 -1.88
C GLU A 303 -14.67 10.11 -0.60
N ALA A 304 -14.30 10.89 0.42
CA ALA A 304 -15.00 10.96 1.70
C ALA A 304 -16.30 11.78 1.55
N ILE A 305 -17.39 11.10 1.23
CA ILE A 305 -18.72 11.70 1.04
C ILE A 305 -19.61 11.61 2.27
N ASN A 306 -19.20 10.86 3.28
CA ASN A 306 -19.87 10.75 4.57
C ASN A 306 -19.60 11.99 5.44
N ASP A 307 -20.45 12.26 6.42
CA ASP A 307 -20.20 13.31 7.42
C ASP A 307 -18.94 13.03 8.21
N TYR A 308 -18.64 11.76 8.47
CA TYR A 308 -17.42 11.27 9.13
C TYR A 308 -16.85 10.07 8.37
N SER A 309 -15.55 10.10 8.10
CA SER A 309 -14.88 9.02 7.37
C SER A 309 -13.54 8.63 8.00
N VAL A 310 -13.27 7.35 8.01
CA VAL A 310 -11.93 6.81 8.20
C VAL A 310 -11.24 6.80 6.84
N ILE A 311 -10.18 7.55 6.69
CA ILE A 311 -9.35 7.58 5.48
C ILE A 311 -8.28 6.50 5.61
N GLN A 312 -8.35 5.49 4.76
CA GLN A 312 -7.40 4.40 4.77
C GLN A 312 -6.01 4.85 4.30
N PRO A 313 -4.92 4.48 4.99
CA PRO A 313 -3.57 4.91 4.66
C PRO A 313 -2.96 4.05 3.54
N LEU A 314 -3.63 3.93 2.39
CA LEU A 314 -3.38 2.94 1.34
C LEU A 314 -1.97 3.02 0.77
N TYR A 315 -1.47 4.23 0.49
CA TYR A 315 -0.08 4.43 0.05
C TYR A 315 0.92 3.85 1.06
N HIS A 316 0.75 4.16 2.36
CA HIS A 316 1.65 3.67 3.41
C HIS A 316 1.54 2.16 3.63
N ILE A 317 0.34 1.58 3.45
CA ILE A 317 0.14 0.13 3.48
C ILE A 317 0.93 -0.53 2.34
N GLY A 318 0.80 -0.02 1.12
CA GLY A 318 1.55 -0.52 -0.03
C GLY A 318 3.06 -0.39 0.18
N TYR A 319 3.51 0.79 0.59
CA TYR A 319 4.92 1.08 0.83
C TYR A 319 5.53 0.15 1.89
N ALA A 320 4.85 -0.02 3.03
CA ALA A 320 5.29 -0.89 4.12
C ALA A 320 5.30 -2.38 3.71
N ALA A 321 4.33 -2.83 2.90
CA ALA A 321 4.28 -4.20 2.43
C ALA A 321 5.47 -4.53 1.49
N ALA A 322 5.83 -3.60 0.62
CA ALA A 322 7.00 -3.74 -0.23
C ALA A 322 8.29 -3.82 0.60
N LEU A 323 8.48 -2.91 1.57
CA LEU A 323 9.65 -2.94 2.45
C LEU A 323 9.73 -4.23 3.26
N LEU A 324 8.60 -4.73 3.78
CA LEU A 324 8.56 -5.98 4.55
C LEU A 324 8.91 -7.18 3.65
N LEU A 325 8.45 -7.21 2.40
CA LEU A 325 8.84 -8.24 1.45
C LEU A 325 10.34 -8.19 1.13
N ILE A 326 10.88 -6.99 0.87
CA ILE A 326 12.32 -6.79 0.64
C ILE A 326 13.14 -7.29 1.85
N GLN A 327 12.70 -6.97 3.06
CA GLN A 327 13.35 -7.47 4.28
C GLN A 327 13.40 -9.01 4.33
N HIS A 328 12.32 -9.69 3.93
CA HIS A 328 12.31 -11.16 3.85
C HIS A 328 13.24 -11.70 2.76
N LEU A 329 13.37 -10.99 1.63
CA LEU A 329 14.29 -11.36 0.56
C LEU A 329 15.74 -11.22 0.98
N GLU A 330 16.09 -10.12 1.67
CA GLU A 330 17.46 -9.84 2.13
C GLU A 330 17.82 -10.65 3.38
N SER A 331 16.84 -11.00 4.19
CA SER A 331 17.00 -11.74 5.45
C SER A 331 15.95 -12.85 5.59
N PRO A 332 16.16 -14.01 4.95
CA PRO A 332 15.16 -15.11 4.92
C PRO A 332 14.76 -15.68 6.29
N LYS A 333 15.53 -15.38 7.35
CA LYS A 333 15.21 -15.78 8.74
C LYS A 333 14.33 -14.76 9.48
N THR A 334 13.93 -13.67 8.84
CA THR A 334 13.02 -12.68 9.43
C THR A 334 11.72 -13.37 9.85
N PRO A 335 11.27 -13.20 11.11
CA PRO A 335 10.01 -13.81 11.56
C PRO A 335 8.82 -13.15 10.86
N CYS A 336 7.73 -13.91 10.72
CA CYS A 336 6.47 -13.36 10.23
C CYS A 336 6.01 -12.18 11.11
N THR A 337 5.73 -11.05 10.48
CA THR A 337 5.45 -9.78 11.16
C THR A 337 4.10 -9.22 10.72
N THR A 338 3.36 -8.66 11.67
CA THR A 338 2.15 -7.87 11.39
C THR A 338 2.47 -6.40 11.54
N ILE A 339 2.23 -5.61 10.48
CA ILE A 339 2.34 -4.15 10.51
C ILE A 339 0.92 -3.57 10.43
N LEU A 340 0.55 -2.79 11.44
CA LEU A 340 -0.70 -2.02 11.49
C LEU A 340 -0.40 -0.56 11.16
N VAL A 341 -1.00 -0.04 10.10
CA VAL A 341 -0.82 1.34 9.64
C VAL A 341 -2.00 2.18 10.13
N GLN A 342 -1.72 3.30 10.79
CA GLN A 342 -2.74 4.17 11.35
C GLN A 342 -3.53 4.89 10.26
N ALA A 343 -4.87 4.86 10.35
CA ALA A 343 -5.77 5.63 9.51
C ALA A 343 -5.95 7.07 10.02
N GLN A 344 -6.45 7.93 9.15
CA GLN A 344 -6.83 9.29 9.50
C GLN A 344 -8.35 9.43 9.62
N GLN A 345 -8.80 10.30 10.51
CA GLN A 345 -10.22 10.65 10.65
C GLN A 345 -10.55 11.86 9.76
N TRP A 346 -11.73 11.86 9.12
CA TRP A 346 -12.25 13.00 8.38
C TRP A 346 -13.68 13.31 8.82
N PRO A 347 -14.06 14.58 9.05
CA PRO A 347 -13.16 15.74 9.06
C PRO A 347 -12.08 15.57 10.13
N TYR A 348 -10.91 16.16 9.89
CA TYR A 348 -9.84 16.10 10.88
C TYR A 348 -10.35 16.64 12.22
N PRO A 349 -10.03 15.99 13.35
CA PRO A 349 -10.31 16.56 14.67
C PRO A 349 -9.69 17.96 14.71
N THR A 350 -10.53 18.96 14.86
CA THR A 350 -10.04 20.32 15.07
C THR A 350 -9.54 20.40 16.49
N ASP A 351 -8.22 20.25 16.69
CA ASP A 351 -7.58 20.63 17.95
C ASP A 351 -7.90 22.12 18.20
N LYS A 352 -8.81 22.36 19.13
CA LYS A 352 -9.14 23.72 19.56
C LYS A 352 -7.96 24.41 20.26
N GLU A 353 -6.81 23.74 20.42
CA GLU A 353 -5.68 24.21 21.22
C GLU A 353 -4.39 24.52 20.46
N ASN A 354 -4.29 24.27 19.15
CA ASN A 354 -3.09 24.58 18.38
C ASN A 354 -3.43 25.31 17.06
N ARG A 355 -3.85 26.57 17.13
CA ARG A 355 -3.60 27.54 16.07
C ARG A 355 -2.50 28.48 16.55
N PRO A 356 -1.41 28.63 15.76
CA PRO A 356 -0.38 29.61 16.07
C PRO A 356 -0.91 31.05 15.99
#